data_6627c2dc30b8a3fa253ec8ac437c3d1e
#
_entry.id   6627c2dc30b8a3fa253ec8ac437c3d1e
#
_cell.length_a   1.000
_cell.length_b   1.000
_cell.length_c   1.000
_cell.angle_alpha   90.00
_cell.angle_beta   90.00
_cell.angle_gamma   90.00
#
_symmetry.space_group_name_H-M   'P 1'
#
loop_
_entity.id
_entity.type
_entity.pdbx_description
1 polymer ?
#
loop_
_entity_poly.entity_id
_entity_poly.type
_entity_poly.pdbx_seq_one_letter_code
_entity_poly.pdbx_strand_id
1 'polypeptide(L)'
;MKNLFLAIAAFVIWAASASAQKRIVVAKTGARDFSTVQEALDAVPAGNNTPYIIFIKKGIYKEPLVVDARKSFVVLLGENRDSTILTYDSHAGTRLPNGDTLNTWTCASTVVYANDFSASNLTFSNTAGFTAGQAVGLRIEGNRAIITNCNIVGNQDILFLSGSGVKHYFRDCYIEGTTDFIFGAATAVFKNCHIHSKKNSHVTAASTNSIIPYGFVFFDCKLTADTSINKVSLGRPWSPTASVTYINCWMDKHIISDGWNNWKNPANELTARFAEYNSTGPGANSDQRVKWSKQLTEEEAKKYTIENIFGSWNPENRK
;
A
#
# COMPACT_ATOMS: atom_id res chain seq x y z
N MET A 1 16.06 31.72 72.72
CA MET A 1 15.18 32.11 71.65
C MET A 1 15.71 31.45 70.35
N LYS A 2 15.10 30.35 69.95
CA LYS A 2 15.51 29.60 68.76
C LYS A 2 14.45 29.83 67.63
N ASN A 3 14.82 30.54 66.62
CA ASN A 3 13.93 30.79 65.46
C ASN A 3 13.89 29.53 64.56
N LEU A 4 12.72 28.96 64.45
CA LEU A 4 12.39 27.85 63.58
C LEU A 4 11.89 28.40 62.24
N PHE A 5 12.71 28.32 61.15
CA PHE A 5 12.26 28.65 59.80
C PHE A 5 11.54 27.44 59.18
N LEU A 6 10.24 27.58 58.99
CA LEU A 6 9.44 26.62 58.20
C LEU A 6 9.66 26.91 56.71
N ALA A 7 10.32 26.02 56.01
CA ALA A 7 10.40 26.06 54.54
C ALA A 7 9.18 25.33 53.95
N ILE A 8 8.25 26.07 53.35
CA ILE A 8 7.13 25.51 52.59
C ILE A 8 7.63 25.18 51.20
N ALA A 9 7.83 23.89 50.89
CA ALA A 9 8.12 23.42 49.55
C ALA A 9 6.81 23.36 48.72
N ALA A 10 6.62 24.30 47.82
CA ALA A 10 5.51 24.28 46.86
C ALA A 10 5.79 23.22 45.79
N PHE A 11 5.11 22.08 45.85
CA PHE A 11 5.07 21.08 44.80
C PHE A 11 4.19 21.62 43.66
N VAL A 12 4.81 22.12 42.60
CA VAL A 12 4.12 22.42 41.33
C VAL A 12 3.89 21.07 40.61
N ILE A 13 2.68 20.54 40.74
CA ILE A 13 2.23 19.39 39.96
C ILE A 13 2.01 19.87 38.52
N TRP A 14 2.96 19.60 37.64
CA TRP A 14 2.75 19.70 36.20
C TRP A 14 1.82 18.56 35.77
N ALA A 15 0.53 18.86 35.69
CA ALA A 15 -0.41 17.99 35.00
C ALA A 15 -0.07 18.06 33.48
N ALA A 16 0.72 17.11 32.99
CA ALA A 16 0.84 16.89 31.59
C ALA A 16 -0.55 16.48 31.10
N SER A 17 -1.24 17.40 30.44
CA SER A 17 -2.48 17.12 29.73
C SER A 17 -2.15 16.11 28.65
N ALA A 18 -2.34 14.82 28.91
CA ALA A 18 -2.40 13.81 27.86
C ALA A 18 -3.59 14.20 26.98
N SER A 19 -3.31 14.85 25.85
CA SER A 19 -4.33 15.11 24.84
C SER A 19 -4.92 13.76 24.45
N ALA A 20 -6.15 13.50 24.88
CA ALA A 20 -6.84 12.26 24.53
C ALA A 20 -6.88 12.18 23.00
N GLN A 21 -6.25 11.16 22.45
CA GLN A 21 -6.19 10.94 21.01
C GLN A 21 -7.63 10.90 20.46
N LYS A 22 -7.97 11.83 19.58
CA LYS A 22 -9.32 11.99 19.08
C LYS A 22 -9.71 10.74 18.27
N ARG A 23 -10.70 10.01 18.77
CA ARG A 23 -11.22 8.80 18.14
C ARG A 23 -12.68 8.98 17.84
N ILE A 24 -13.07 8.70 16.58
CA ILE A 24 -14.47 8.66 16.15
C ILE A 24 -14.81 7.25 15.69
N VAL A 25 -16.08 6.88 15.78
CA VAL A 25 -16.58 5.54 15.48
C VAL A 25 -17.52 5.60 14.28
N VAL A 26 -17.23 4.76 13.28
CA VAL A 26 -18.11 4.51 12.13
C VAL A 26 -18.75 3.14 12.28
N ALA A 27 -20.08 3.06 12.13
CA ALA A 27 -20.80 1.79 12.13
C ALA A 27 -22.08 1.88 11.30
N LYS A 28 -22.50 0.76 10.70
CA LYS A 28 -23.80 0.68 9.99
C LYS A 28 -24.98 0.72 10.96
N THR A 29 -24.82 0.15 12.16
CA THR A 29 -25.85 0.07 13.21
C THR A 29 -25.23 0.26 14.61
N GLY A 30 -26.07 0.56 15.59
CA GLY A 30 -25.63 0.72 16.98
C GLY A 30 -25.00 2.10 17.27
N ALA A 31 -24.32 2.19 18.41
CA ALA A 31 -23.67 3.44 18.83
C ALA A 31 -22.51 3.80 17.90
N ARG A 32 -22.56 4.99 17.34
CA ARG A 32 -21.60 5.52 16.37
C ARG A 32 -21.65 7.06 16.34
N ASP A 33 -20.57 7.64 15.80
CA ASP A 33 -20.53 9.07 15.47
C ASP A 33 -21.01 9.29 14.01
N PHE A 34 -20.69 8.38 13.09
CA PHE A 34 -21.04 8.44 11.67
C PHE A 34 -21.55 7.09 11.15
N SER A 35 -22.37 7.12 10.12
CA SER A 35 -22.91 5.94 9.43
C SER A 35 -22.13 5.56 8.18
N THR A 36 -21.38 6.49 7.62
CA THR A 36 -20.49 6.30 6.46
C THR A 36 -19.06 6.66 6.81
N VAL A 37 -18.12 6.08 6.08
CA VAL A 37 -16.69 6.35 6.27
C VAL A 37 -16.34 7.73 5.69
N GLN A 38 -16.98 8.13 4.58
CA GLN A 38 -16.71 9.44 3.98
C GLN A 38 -17.13 10.59 4.90
N GLU A 39 -18.29 10.51 5.57
CA GLU A 39 -18.69 11.51 6.57
C GLU A 39 -17.66 11.66 7.69
N ALA A 40 -17.10 10.55 8.18
CA ALA A 40 -16.05 10.56 9.19
C ALA A 40 -14.74 11.19 8.66
N LEU A 41 -14.36 10.89 7.41
CA LEU A 41 -13.22 11.52 6.74
C LEU A 41 -13.45 13.03 6.56
N ASP A 42 -14.67 13.45 6.21
CA ASP A 42 -15.01 14.87 6.04
C ASP A 42 -14.95 15.64 7.36
N ALA A 43 -15.24 15.00 8.47
CA ALA A 43 -15.16 15.59 9.81
C ALA A 43 -13.72 15.79 10.33
N VAL A 44 -12.70 15.20 9.69
CA VAL A 44 -11.29 15.46 10.05
C VAL A 44 -10.93 16.90 9.72
N PRO A 45 -10.38 17.68 10.65
CA PRO A 45 -9.97 19.07 10.38
C PRO A 45 -8.89 19.16 9.30
N ALA A 46 -8.98 20.19 8.46
CA ALA A 46 -7.87 20.56 7.58
C ALA A 46 -6.68 21.06 8.42
N GLY A 47 -5.45 20.73 7.95
CA GLY A 47 -4.22 21.11 8.68
C GLY A 47 -3.96 20.28 9.93
N ASN A 48 -4.63 19.12 10.06
CA ASN A 48 -4.38 18.19 11.14
C ASN A 48 -2.91 17.75 11.16
N ASN A 49 -2.27 17.80 12.34
CA ASN A 49 -0.86 17.47 12.55
C ASN A 49 -0.62 16.38 13.62
N THR A 50 -1.68 15.78 14.09
CA THR A 50 -1.66 14.68 15.05
C THR A 50 -2.56 13.54 14.57
N PRO A 51 -2.32 12.27 15.01
CA PRO A 51 -3.16 11.15 14.62
C PRO A 51 -4.64 11.37 14.93
N TYR A 52 -5.47 11.25 13.90
CA TYR A 52 -6.93 11.30 13.99
C TYR A 52 -7.51 9.93 13.65
N ILE A 53 -7.93 9.21 14.68
CA ILE A 53 -8.36 7.81 14.54
C ILE A 53 -9.83 7.74 14.14
N ILE A 54 -10.10 7.09 13.01
CA ILE A 54 -11.42 6.68 12.56
C ILE A 54 -11.51 5.17 12.76
N PHE A 55 -12.22 4.75 13.83
CA PHE A 55 -12.46 3.34 14.11
C PHE A 55 -13.71 2.88 13.36
N ILE A 56 -13.53 1.90 12.49
CA ILE A 56 -14.59 1.41 11.60
C ILE A 56 -15.00 0.01 12.07
N LYS A 57 -16.24 -0.12 12.53
CA LYS A 57 -16.81 -1.40 12.94
C LYS A 57 -17.03 -2.31 11.73
N LYS A 58 -17.17 -3.62 12.00
CA LYS A 58 -17.52 -4.62 10.99
C LYS A 58 -18.68 -4.19 10.13
N GLY A 59 -18.57 -4.41 8.84
CA GLY A 59 -19.58 -4.03 7.85
C GLY A 59 -18.98 -3.83 6.46
N ILE A 60 -19.85 -3.82 5.46
CA ILE A 60 -19.49 -3.48 4.08
C ILE A 60 -19.87 -2.02 3.84
N TYR A 61 -18.88 -1.20 3.59
CA TYR A 61 -19.01 0.23 3.30
C TYR A 61 -18.80 0.45 1.81
N LYS A 62 -19.93 0.37 1.05
CA LYS A 62 -19.91 0.54 -0.41
C LYS A 62 -20.09 2.02 -0.74
N GLU A 63 -19.01 2.73 -0.85
CA GLU A 63 -18.94 4.16 -1.12
C GLU A 63 -17.56 4.53 -1.69
N PRO A 64 -17.47 5.49 -2.63
CA PRO A 64 -16.18 6.03 -3.03
C PRO A 64 -15.60 6.87 -1.88
N LEU A 65 -14.32 6.64 -1.55
CA LEU A 65 -13.66 7.29 -0.43
C LEU A 65 -12.52 8.19 -0.90
N VAL A 66 -12.46 9.40 -0.34
CA VAL A 66 -11.40 10.36 -0.60
C VAL A 66 -10.84 10.90 0.72
N VAL A 67 -9.55 10.66 0.94
CA VAL A 67 -8.79 11.31 2.02
C VAL A 67 -8.11 12.55 1.44
N ASP A 68 -8.66 13.73 1.71
CA ASP A 68 -8.22 15.01 1.16
C ASP A 68 -6.77 15.35 1.57
N ALA A 69 -6.00 15.94 0.68
CA ALA A 69 -4.59 16.29 0.88
C ALA A 69 -4.33 17.20 2.11
N ARG A 70 -5.33 18.01 2.49
CA ARG A 70 -5.26 18.88 3.66
C ARG A 70 -5.44 18.18 5.00
N LYS A 71 -5.77 16.87 5.00
CA LYS A 71 -6.10 16.07 6.18
C LYS A 71 -5.02 15.02 6.49
N SER A 72 -3.81 15.49 6.83
CA SER A 72 -2.70 14.60 7.20
C SER A 72 -2.98 13.83 8.51
N PHE A 73 -2.21 12.77 8.76
CA PHE A 73 -2.29 11.93 9.97
C PHE A 73 -3.65 11.25 10.21
N VAL A 74 -4.42 11.01 9.16
CA VAL A 74 -5.62 10.16 9.26
C VAL A 74 -5.22 8.72 9.50
N VAL A 75 -5.87 8.08 10.47
CA VAL A 75 -5.70 6.67 10.82
C VAL A 75 -7.04 5.96 10.65
N LEU A 76 -7.15 5.06 9.66
CA LEU A 76 -8.27 4.14 9.54
C LEU A 76 -7.98 2.86 10.30
N LEU A 77 -8.76 2.56 11.32
CA LEU A 77 -8.63 1.36 12.14
C LEU A 77 -9.90 0.50 12.01
N GLY A 78 -9.80 -0.61 11.30
CA GLY A 78 -10.89 -1.57 11.20
C GLY A 78 -11.03 -2.42 12.47
N GLU A 79 -12.25 -2.80 12.79
CA GLU A 79 -12.51 -3.72 13.89
C GLU A 79 -11.97 -5.12 13.61
N ASN A 80 -12.00 -5.54 12.35
CA ASN A 80 -11.48 -6.83 11.91
C ASN A 80 -11.16 -6.79 10.41
N ARG A 81 -9.99 -7.30 10.04
CA ARG A 81 -9.47 -7.27 8.67
C ARG A 81 -10.43 -7.79 7.62
N ASP A 82 -11.05 -8.94 7.89
CA ASP A 82 -11.81 -9.69 6.89
C ASP A 82 -13.30 -9.29 6.85
N SER A 83 -13.76 -8.50 7.82
CA SER A 83 -15.18 -8.10 7.93
C SER A 83 -15.41 -6.59 8.06
N THR A 84 -14.36 -5.78 8.04
CA THR A 84 -14.45 -4.32 7.86
C THR A 84 -14.02 -4.00 6.43
N ILE A 85 -14.98 -3.87 5.51
CA ILE A 85 -14.72 -3.83 4.07
C ILE A 85 -15.08 -2.47 3.50
N LEU A 86 -14.07 -1.76 2.97
CA LEU A 86 -14.23 -0.53 2.20
C LEU A 86 -14.21 -0.89 0.72
N THR A 87 -15.29 -0.62 0.00
CA THR A 87 -15.42 -1.09 -1.39
C THR A 87 -16.21 -0.13 -2.27
N TYR A 88 -15.94 -0.20 -3.56
CA TYR A 88 -16.79 0.35 -4.60
C TYR A 88 -16.67 -0.52 -5.86
N ASP A 89 -17.38 -0.16 -6.96
CA ASP A 89 -17.43 -0.96 -8.19
C ASP A 89 -17.14 -0.16 -9.47
N SER A 90 -16.51 0.99 -9.34
CA SER A 90 -16.06 1.78 -10.50
C SER A 90 -14.84 1.17 -11.17
N HIS A 91 -14.80 1.29 -12.49
CA HIS A 91 -13.66 0.88 -13.33
C HIS A 91 -13.39 1.92 -14.42
N ALA A 92 -12.25 1.84 -15.08
CA ALA A 92 -11.97 2.66 -16.25
C ALA A 92 -13.03 2.38 -17.33
N GLY A 93 -13.66 3.43 -17.84
CA GLY A 93 -14.82 3.32 -18.75
C GLY A 93 -16.17 3.46 -18.07
N THR A 94 -16.27 3.49 -16.73
CA THR A 94 -17.54 3.79 -16.04
C THR A 94 -18.00 5.20 -16.39
N ARG A 95 -19.25 5.31 -16.91
CA ARG A 95 -19.86 6.60 -17.20
C ARG A 95 -20.57 7.15 -15.97
N LEU A 96 -20.29 8.42 -15.66
CA LEU A 96 -20.94 9.15 -14.58
C LEU A 96 -22.23 9.84 -15.06
N PRO A 97 -23.16 10.18 -14.15
CA PRO A 97 -24.41 10.87 -14.50
C PRO A 97 -24.22 12.22 -15.20
N ASN A 98 -23.10 12.90 -14.98
CA ASN A 98 -22.74 14.16 -15.64
C ASN A 98 -22.17 13.98 -17.05
N GLY A 99 -22.06 12.73 -17.55
CA GLY A 99 -21.53 12.39 -18.87
C GLY A 99 -20.03 12.09 -18.91
N ASP A 100 -19.28 12.36 -17.85
CA ASP A 100 -17.85 12.05 -17.75
C ASP A 100 -17.61 10.54 -17.74
N THR A 101 -16.42 10.14 -18.18
CA THR A 101 -15.97 8.74 -18.15
C THR A 101 -14.76 8.60 -17.25
N LEU A 102 -14.85 7.69 -16.29
CA LEU A 102 -13.71 7.37 -15.42
C LEU A 102 -12.59 6.70 -16.20
N ASN A 103 -11.37 6.91 -15.74
CA ASN A 103 -10.17 6.24 -16.21
C ASN A 103 -9.42 5.60 -15.02
N THR A 104 -8.27 4.99 -15.25
CA THR A 104 -7.46 4.36 -14.19
C THR A 104 -7.11 5.31 -13.04
N TRP A 105 -6.97 6.61 -13.31
CA TRP A 105 -6.66 7.62 -12.30
C TRP A 105 -7.86 8.04 -11.46
N THR A 106 -9.06 7.84 -11.95
CA THR A 106 -10.29 8.38 -11.33
C THR A 106 -11.27 7.31 -10.87
N CYS A 107 -11.02 6.01 -11.15
CA CYS A 107 -11.93 4.91 -10.83
C CYS A 107 -11.69 4.24 -9.47
N ALA A 108 -10.81 4.79 -8.63
CA ALA A 108 -10.45 4.12 -7.38
C ALA A 108 -11.61 4.11 -6.37
N SER A 109 -11.80 2.97 -5.69
CA SER A 109 -12.72 2.85 -4.55
C SER A 109 -12.29 3.72 -3.38
N THR A 110 -10.99 3.77 -3.09
CA THR A 110 -10.41 4.64 -2.05
C THR A 110 -9.22 5.39 -2.62
N VAL A 111 -9.22 6.72 -2.49
CA VAL A 111 -8.11 7.59 -2.88
C VAL A 111 -7.55 8.30 -1.66
N VAL A 112 -6.24 8.27 -1.48
CA VAL A 112 -5.53 8.92 -0.38
C VAL A 112 -4.56 9.96 -0.94
N TYR A 113 -4.94 11.23 -0.84
CA TYR A 113 -4.06 12.37 -1.16
C TYR A 113 -3.27 12.86 0.06
N ALA A 114 -3.73 12.53 1.27
CA ALA A 114 -3.15 12.99 2.52
C ALA A 114 -1.78 12.36 2.80
N ASN A 115 -0.87 13.16 3.34
CA ASN A 115 0.38 12.68 3.90
C ASN A 115 0.17 12.00 5.27
N ASP A 116 1.14 11.16 5.66
CA ASP A 116 1.15 10.49 6.96
C ASP A 116 -0.11 9.66 7.25
N PHE A 117 -0.75 9.18 6.20
CA PHE A 117 -1.91 8.28 6.29
C PHE A 117 -1.51 6.92 6.85
N SER A 118 -2.40 6.33 7.66
CA SER A 118 -2.24 4.92 8.03
C SER A 118 -3.57 4.19 8.07
N ALA A 119 -3.50 2.89 7.74
CA ALA A 119 -4.66 2.00 7.81
C ALA A 119 -4.26 0.64 8.39
N SER A 120 -5.12 0.06 9.21
CA SER A 120 -4.91 -1.29 9.75
C SER A 120 -6.21 -2.04 10.00
N ASN A 121 -6.13 -3.38 9.95
CA ASN A 121 -7.20 -4.31 10.28
C ASN A 121 -8.48 -4.11 9.43
N LEU A 122 -8.37 -3.82 8.15
CA LEU A 122 -9.50 -3.66 7.24
C LEU A 122 -9.20 -4.16 5.83
N THR A 123 -10.22 -4.27 5.01
CA THR A 123 -10.13 -4.64 3.60
C THR A 123 -10.42 -3.43 2.71
N PHE A 124 -9.51 -3.12 1.79
CA PHE A 124 -9.77 -2.28 0.63
C PHE A 124 -10.14 -3.18 -0.56
N SER A 125 -11.22 -2.88 -1.24
CA SER A 125 -11.71 -3.72 -2.33
C SER A 125 -12.23 -2.89 -3.50
N ASN A 126 -12.22 -3.50 -4.68
CA ASN A 126 -13.01 -3.06 -5.83
C ASN A 126 -13.75 -4.26 -6.42
N THR A 127 -15.07 -4.13 -6.57
CA THR A 127 -15.97 -5.21 -7.00
C THR A 127 -16.48 -5.07 -8.44
N ALA A 128 -15.79 -4.31 -9.29
CA ALA A 128 -16.19 -4.10 -10.69
C ALA A 128 -16.21 -5.39 -11.55
N GLY A 129 -15.60 -6.48 -11.06
CA GLY A 129 -15.63 -7.77 -11.74
C GLY A 129 -14.32 -8.11 -12.46
N PHE A 130 -14.19 -9.40 -12.80
CA PHE A 130 -12.94 -9.98 -13.31
C PHE A 130 -12.54 -9.45 -14.69
N THR A 131 -13.51 -9.07 -15.51
CA THR A 131 -13.32 -8.64 -16.91
C THR A 131 -13.53 -7.14 -17.11
N ALA A 132 -13.73 -6.37 -16.04
CA ALA A 132 -14.02 -4.93 -16.13
C ALA A 132 -12.83 -4.08 -16.64
N GLY A 133 -11.63 -4.64 -16.67
CA GLY A 133 -10.41 -3.89 -16.94
C GLY A 133 -9.85 -3.25 -15.66
N GLN A 134 -9.23 -2.08 -15.78
CA GLN A 134 -8.62 -1.38 -14.66
C GLN A 134 -9.67 -0.94 -13.63
N ALA A 135 -9.56 -1.45 -12.41
CA ALA A 135 -10.51 -1.22 -11.34
C ALA A 135 -9.76 -1.10 -10.00
N VAL A 136 -9.35 0.12 -9.67
CA VAL A 136 -8.48 0.40 -8.52
C VAL A 136 -9.25 0.29 -7.21
N GLY A 137 -8.74 -0.50 -6.27
CA GLY A 137 -9.30 -0.62 -4.91
C GLY A 137 -8.73 0.43 -3.97
N LEU A 138 -7.40 0.61 -4.02
CA LEU A 138 -6.70 1.60 -3.21
C LEU A 138 -5.69 2.36 -4.06
N ARG A 139 -5.86 3.69 -4.16
CA ARG A 139 -4.89 4.61 -4.73
C ARG A 139 -4.27 5.46 -3.63
N ILE A 140 -2.94 5.50 -3.54
CA ILE A 140 -2.22 6.34 -2.59
C ILE A 140 -1.30 7.28 -3.38
N GLU A 141 -1.47 8.58 -3.14
CA GLU A 141 -0.67 9.65 -3.71
C GLU A 141 0.08 10.45 -2.64
N GLY A 142 -0.48 10.50 -1.41
CA GLY A 142 0.16 11.14 -0.26
C GLY A 142 1.45 10.45 0.18
N ASN A 143 2.37 11.23 0.72
CA ASN A 143 3.65 10.72 1.19
C ASN A 143 3.56 10.08 2.59
N ARG A 144 4.42 9.11 2.89
CA ARG A 144 4.58 8.41 4.18
C ARG A 144 3.32 7.65 4.62
N ALA A 145 2.72 6.91 3.69
CA ALA A 145 1.59 6.03 4.02
C ALA A 145 2.06 4.70 4.65
N ILE A 146 1.34 4.23 5.68
CA ILE A 146 1.58 2.96 6.36
C ILE A 146 0.30 2.12 6.33
N ILE A 147 0.39 0.94 5.73
CA ILE A 147 -0.72 -0.03 5.63
C ILE A 147 -0.28 -1.33 6.31
N THR A 148 -0.97 -1.74 7.36
CA THR A 148 -0.59 -2.94 8.12
C THR A 148 -1.78 -3.86 8.36
N ASN A 149 -1.56 -5.17 8.22
CA ASN A 149 -2.58 -6.19 8.44
C ASN A 149 -3.90 -5.86 7.72
N CYS A 150 -3.81 -5.47 6.45
CA CYS A 150 -4.95 -5.17 5.58
C CYS A 150 -5.05 -6.17 4.44
N ASN A 151 -6.27 -6.36 3.93
CA ASN A 151 -6.48 -6.99 2.63
C ASN A 151 -6.65 -5.89 1.56
N ILE A 152 -6.05 -6.10 0.38
CA ILE A 152 -6.26 -5.28 -0.81
C ILE A 152 -6.66 -6.23 -1.92
N VAL A 153 -7.97 -6.28 -2.20
CA VAL A 153 -8.55 -7.38 -2.99
C VAL A 153 -9.38 -6.88 -4.16
N GLY A 154 -9.16 -7.47 -5.32
CA GLY A 154 -9.87 -7.15 -6.55
C GLY A 154 -9.26 -7.82 -7.77
N ASN A 155 -9.19 -7.10 -8.88
CA ASN A 155 -8.76 -7.67 -10.17
C ASN A 155 -7.62 -6.88 -10.79
N GLN A 156 -7.77 -6.37 -12.01
CA GLN A 156 -6.73 -5.61 -12.69
C GLN A 156 -6.50 -4.25 -12.00
N ASP A 157 -5.24 -3.88 -11.79
CA ASP A 157 -4.82 -2.57 -11.28
C ASP A 157 -5.35 -2.25 -9.87
N ILE A 158 -5.43 -3.24 -8.97
CA ILE A 158 -6.10 -3.07 -7.66
C ILE A 158 -5.40 -2.09 -6.72
N LEU A 159 -4.05 -2.06 -6.71
CA LEU A 159 -3.24 -1.20 -5.84
C LEU A 159 -2.41 -0.22 -6.66
N PHE A 160 -2.84 1.04 -6.67
CA PHE A 160 -2.17 2.12 -7.38
C PHE A 160 -1.36 3.01 -6.44
N LEU A 161 -0.05 2.92 -6.51
CA LEU A 161 0.90 3.71 -5.74
C LEU A 161 1.42 4.87 -6.60
N SER A 162 0.59 5.90 -6.72
CA SER A 162 0.89 7.07 -7.55
C SER A 162 1.80 8.07 -6.82
N GLY A 163 2.43 8.95 -7.56
CA GLY A 163 3.36 9.94 -7.02
C GLY A 163 4.82 9.48 -7.06
N SER A 164 5.63 10.23 -7.82
CA SER A 164 7.08 9.98 -7.90
C SER A 164 7.78 10.47 -6.65
N GLY A 165 8.61 9.59 -6.04
CA GLY A 165 9.39 9.94 -4.86
C GLY A 165 8.65 9.95 -3.52
N VAL A 166 7.33 9.67 -3.50
CA VAL A 166 6.59 9.44 -2.27
C VAL A 166 6.89 8.03 -1.71
N LYS A 167 6.70 7.84 -0.41
CA LYS A 167 7.12 6.64 0.33
C LYS A 167 5.92 5.93 0.91
N HIS A 168 5.79 4.64 0.63
CA HIS A 168 4.69 3.80 1.12
C HIS A 168 5.24 2.53 1.77
N TYR A 169 4.66 2.12 2.88
CA TYR A 169 5.06 0.93 3.61
C TYR A 169 3.87 0.01 3.86
N PHE A 170 4.01 -1.23 3.42
CA PHE A 170 3.02 -2.29 3.60
C PHE A 170 3.62 -3.41 4.44
N ARG A 171 2.92 -3.85 5.48
CA ARG A 171 3.37 -4.95 6.33
C ARG A 171 2.22 -5.88 6.68
N ASP A 172 2.48 -7.19 6.61
CA ASP A 172 1.53 -8.24 6.98
C ASP A 172 0.20 -8.15 6.18
N CYS A 173 0.26 -7.65 4.94
CA CYS A 173 -0.90 -7.46 4.07
C CYS A 173 -1.13 -8.67 3.17
N TYR A 174 -2.39 -8.93 2.84
CA TYR A 174 -2.79 -9.79 1.74
C TYR A 174 -3.18 -8.94 0.54
N ILE A 175 -2.57 -9.19 -0.61
CA ILE A 175 -2.81 -8.42 -1.85
C ILE A 175 -3.10 -9.40 -2.97
N GLU A 176 -4.28 -9.32 -3.58
CA GLU A 176 -4.64 -10.18 -4.71
C GLU A 176 -5.14 -9.40 -5.91
N GLY A 177 -4.86 -9.94 -7.10
CA GLY A 177 -5.33 -9.35 -8.34
C GLY A 177 -5.05 -10.19 -9.57
N THR A 178 -5.34 -9.63 -10.74
CA THR A 178 -5.18 -10.33 -12.03
C THR A 178 -4.00 -9.82 -12.86
N THR A 179 -4.01 -8.57 -13.28
CA THR A 179 -3.01 -7.97 -14.16
C THR A 179 -2.50 -6.68 -13.55
N ASP A 180 -1.17 -6.51 -13.49
CA ASP A 180 -0.53 -5.27 -13.02
C ASP A 180 -1.07 -4.80 -11.67
N PHE A 181 -1.42 -5.76 -10.81
CA PHE A 181 -2.26 -5.47 -9.67
C PHE A 181 -1.56 -4.69 -8.54
N ILE A 182 -0.24 -4.48 -8.65
CA ILE A 182 0.54 -3.52 -7.87
C ILE A 182 1.29 -2.62 -8.85
N PHE A 183 0.90 -1.36 -8.97
CA PHE A 183 1.47 -0.49 -10.01
C PHE A 183 1.66 0.96 -9.55
N GLY A 184 2.45 1.72 -10.32
CA GLY A 184 2.69 3.14 -10.08
C GLY A 184 4.15 3.53 -9.91
N ALA A 185 4.39 4.79 -9.48
CA ALA A 185 5.70 5.45 -9.48
C ALA A 185 6.35 5.62 -8.10
N ALA A 186 5.64 5.28 -7.03
CA ALA A 186 6.11 5.48 -5.66
C ALA A 186 7.31 4.59 -5.31
N THR A 187 8.07 4.98 -4.29
CA THR A 187 8.95 4.08 -3.55
C THR A 187 8.12 3.34 -2.52
N ALA A 188 7.94 2.03 -2.67
CA ALA A 188 7.10 1.24 -1.78
C ALA A 188 7.83 0.00 -1.27
N VAL A 189 7.74 -0.24 0.04
CA VAL A 189 8.23 -1.46 0.68
C VAL A 189 7.05 -2.32 1.07
N PHE A 190 7.13 -3.60 0.69
CA PHE A 190 6.22 -4.67 1.09
C PHE A 190 6.99 -5.65 1.97
N LYS A 191 6.63 -5.77 3.24
CA LYS A 191 7.31 -6.65 4.19
C LYS A 191 6.35 -7.70 4.74
N ASN A 192 6.75 -8.98 4.64
CA ASN A 192 5.95 -10.11 5.10
C ASN A 192 4.51 -10.12 4.52
N CYS A 193 4.35 -9.70 3.26
CA CYS A 193 3.06 -9.67 2.59
C CYS A 193 2.80 -10.97 1.82
N HIS A 194 1.53 -11.32 1.70
CA HIS A 194 1.06 -12.42 0.85
C HIS A 194 0.50 -11.83 -0.44
N ILE A 195 1.14 -12.12 -1.56
CA ILE A 195 0.81 -11.63 -2.90
C ILE A 195 0.18 -12.79 -3.69
N HIS A 196 -1.06 -12.64 -4.14
CA HIS A 196 -1.83 -13.72 -4.74
C HIS A 196 -2.31 -13.37 -6.15
N SER A 197 -1.94 -14.21 -7.13
CA SER A 197 -2.28 -14.01 -8.53
C SER A 197 -3.51 -14.84 -8.93
N LYS A 198 -4.52 -14.19 -9.51
CA LYS A 198 -5.78 -14.81 -9.95
C LYS A 198 -5.85 -15.02 -11.46
N LYS A 199 -4.82 -14.65 -12.22
CA LYS A 199 -4.76 -14.76 -13.68
C LYS A 199 -3.35 -14.95 -14.16
N ASN A 200 -3.16 -15.65 -15.27
CA ASN A 200 -1.91 -15.70 -16.01
C ASN A 200 -1.59 -14.31 -16.58
N SER A 201 -0.76 -13.54 -15.88
CA SER A 201 -0.41 -12.16 -16.25
C SER A 201 0.82 -11.67 -15.47
N HIS A 202 0.78 -10.46 -14.91
CA HIS A 202 1.92 -9.79 -14.27
C HIS A 202 1.54 -9.32 -12.87
N VAL A 203 2.43 -9.48 -11.88
CA VAL A 203 2.24 -8.99 -10.50
C VAL A 203 2.37 -7.47 -10.47
N THR A 204 3.49 -6.94 -10.95
CA THR A 204 3.79 -5.52 -10.84
C THR A 204 3.88 -4.82 -12.19
N ALA A 205 3.51 -3.52 -12.20
CA ALA A 205 3.77 -2.58 -13.30
C ALA A 205 4.32 -1.26 -12.73
N ALA A 206 5.60 -1.26 -12.37
CA ALA A 206 6.24 -0.07 -11.82
C ALA A 206 6.51 0.99 -12.91
N SER A 207 6.43 2.27 -12.52
CA SER A 207 6.79 3.42 -13.37
C SER A 207 7.78 4.36 -12.67
N THR A 208 8.71 3.78 -11.92
CA THR A 208 9.71 4.50 -11.14
C THR A 208 10.54 5.43 -12.03
N ASN A 209 10.68 6.68 -11.66
CA ASN A 209 11.51 7.66 -12.36
C ASN A 209 13.00 7.29 -12.24
N SER A 210 13.80 7.62 -13.26
CA SER A 210 15.23 7.29 -13.31
C SER A 210 16.06 7.87 -12.16
N ILE A 211 15.69 9.04 -11.64
CA ILE A 211 16.39 9.71 -10.52
C ILE A 211 16.00 9.12 -9.14
N ILE A 212 14.96 8.30 -9.07
CA ILE A 212 14.51 7.66 -7.83
C ILE A 212 15.23 6.31 -7.70
N PRO A 213 16.06 6.10 -6.67
CA PRO A 213 16.90 4.91 -6.58
C PRO A 213 16.12 3.62 -6.34
N TYR A 214 15.02 3.67 -5.59
CA TYR A 214 14.22 2.51 -5.23
C TYR A 214 12.76 2.68 -5.69
N GLY A 215 12.22 1.67 -6.38
CA GLY A 215 10.80 1.57 -6.70
C GLY A 215 10.05 0.67 -5.71
N PHE A 216 9.53 -0.46 -6.18
CA PHE A 216 8.89 -1.45 -5.32
C PHE A 216 9.92 -2.44 -4.77
N VAL A 217 9.94 -2.63 -3.46
CA VAL A 217 10.85 -3.57 -2.79
C VAL A 217 10.03 -4.52 -1.90
N PHE A 218 10.13 -5.81 -2.20
CA PHE A 218 9.44 -6.87 -1.48
C PHE A 218 10.44 -7.60 -0.59
N PHE A 219 10.19 -7.64 0.72
CA PHE A 219 10.97 -8.37 1.71
C PHE A 219 10.13 -9.48 2.31
N ASP A 220 10.67 -10.70 2.35
CA ASP A 220 10.10 -11.83 3.05
C ASP A 220 8.64 -12.13 2.64
N CYS A 221 8.27 -11.79 1.40
CA CYS A 221 6.92 -11.95 0.88
C CYS A 221 6.69 -13.37 0.36
N LYS A 222 5.42 -13.81 0.40
CA LYS A 222 4.98 -15.07 -0.18
C LYS A 222 4.15 -14.81 -1.43
N LEU A 223 4.57 -15.38 -2.57
CA LEU A 223 3.85 -15.29 -3.85
C LEU A 223 3.14 -16.61 -4.13
N THR A 224 1.81 -16.56 -4.29
CA THR A 224 0.95 -17.71 -4.63
C THR A 224 -0.01 -17.38 -5.75
N ALA A 225 -0.75 -18.37 -6.22
CA ALA A 225 -1.81 -18.17 -7.20
C ALA A 225 -2.94 -19.19 -7.04
N ASP A 226 -4.07 -18.93 -7.69
CA ASP A 226 -5.10 -19.92 -7.90
C ASP A 226 -4.55 -21.17 -8.58
N THR A 227 -5.11 -22.34 -8.29
CA THR A 227 -4.57 -23.64 -8.72
C THR A 227 -4.39 -23.81 -10.22
N SER A 228 -5.21 -23.12 -11.03
CA SER A 228 -5.14 -23.14 -12.51
C SER A 228 -4.10 -22.18 -13.10
N ILE A 229 -3.52 -21.31 -12.27
CA ILE A 229 -2.62 -20.25 -12.73
C ILE A 229 -1.17 -20.74 -12.68
N ASN A 230 -0.46 -20.62 -13.79
CA ASN A 230 0.90 -21.15 -13.96
C ASN A 230 1.80 -20.32 -14.88
N LYS A 231 1.38 -19.12 -15.29
CA LYS A 231 2.14 -18.25 -16.20
C LYS A 231 2.08 -16.80 -15.74
N VAL A 232 2.73 -16.52 -14.62
CA VAL A 232 2.78 -15.17 -14.04
C VAL A 232 4.21 -14.65 -14.03
N SER A 233 4.44 -13.42 -14.48
CA SER A 233 5.72 -12.74 -14.27
C SER A 233 5.70 -11.91 -12.99
N LEU A 234 6.86 -11.72 -12.38
CA LEU A 234 7.07 -10.85 -11.22
C LEU A 234 6.73 -9.39 -11.52
N GLY A 235 6.89 -8.99 -12.78
CA GLY A 235 6.50 -7.67 -13.23
C GLY A 235 6.90 -7.34 -14.66
N ARG A 236 6.41 -6.18 -15.09
CA ARG A 236 6.77 -5.54 -16.35
C ARG A 236 6.93 -4.02 -16.18
N PRO A 237 7.75 -3.34 -16.99
CA PRO A 237 8.07 -1.93 -16.80
C PRO A 237 7.00 -1.02 -17.45
N TRP A 238 6.16 -0.37 -16.67
CA TRP A 238 5.24 0.65 -17.17
C TRP A 238 5.97 1.92 -17.62
N SER A 239 7.15 2.20 -17.04
CA SER A 239 8.10 3.17 -17.59
C SER A 239 9.44 2.48 -17.89
N PRO A 240 10.26 3.03 -18.81
CA PRO A 240 11.54 2.43 -19.17
C PRO A 240 12.50 2.22 -18.00
N THR A 241 12.40 3.04 -16.95
CA THR A 241 13.30 3.03 -15.79
C THR A 241 12.68 2.39 -14.54
N ALA A 242 11.57 1.65 -14.72
CA ALA A 242 10.87 0.94 -13.65
C ALA A 242 11.84 0.15 -12.77
N SER A 243 11.59 0.16 -11.46
CA SER A 243 12.42 -0.52 -10.46
C SER A 243 11.57 -1.41 -9.57
N VAL A 244 11.88 -2.71 -9.54
CA VAL A 244 11.22 -3.69 -8.67
C VAL A 244 12.28 -4.68 -8.17
N THR A 245 12.28 -4.95 -6.87
CA THR A 245 13.23 -5.88 -6.25
C THR A 245 12.51 -6.82 -5.29
N TYR A 246 12.79 -8.13 -5.39
CA TYR A 246 12.32 -9.14 -4.45
C TYR A 246 13.51 -9.68 -3.65
N ILE A 247 13.40 -9.69 -2.32
CA ILE A 247 14.47 -10.12 -1.40
C ILE A 247 13.88 -11.14 -0.42
N ASN A 248 14.50 -12.32 -0.33
CA ASN A 248 14.11 -13.42 0.55
C ASN A 248 12.63 -13.86 0.35
N CYS A 249 12.09 -13.72 -0.85
CA CYS A 249 10.70 -14.05 -1.11
C CYS A 249 10.51 -15.54 -1.42
N TRP A 250 9.41 -16.12 -0.98
CA TRP A 250 9.00 -17.46 -1.39
C TRP A 250 8.05 -17.36 -2.59
N MET A 251 8.36 -18.06 -3.68
CA MET A 251 7.63 -18.04 -4.95
C MET A 251 7.12 -19.41 -5.32
N ASP A 252 5.80 -19.56 -5.48
CA ASP A 252 5.19 -20.81 -5.94
C ASP A 252 5.40 -20.97 -7.45
N LYS A 253 5.18 -22.21 -7.94
CA LYS A 253 5.39 -22.68 -9.32
C LYS A 253 4.69 -21.88 -10.42
N HIS A 254 3.76 -20.98 -10.09
CA HIS A 254 3.07 -20.13 -11.06
C HIS A 254 3.97 -19.05 -11.66
N ILE A 255 5.09 -18.71 -11.00
CA ILE A 255 6.06 -17.75 -11.54
C ILE A 255 6.85 -18.42 -12.67
N ILE A 256 6.80 -17.81 -13.88
CA ILE A 256 7.53 -18.30 -15.04
C ILE A 256 9.04 -18.23 -14.83
N SER A 257 9.77 -19.12 -15.51
CA SER A 257 11.24 -19.17 -15.44
C SER A 257 11.91 -17.86 -15.84
N ASP A 258 11.42 -17.19 -16.88
CA ASP A 258 11.92 -15.88 -17.31
C ASP A 258 11.80 -14.81 -16.19
N GLY A 259 10.88 -14.97 -15.28
CA GLY A 259 10.61 -14.09 -14.15
C GLY A 259 9.98 -12.74 -14.54
N TRP A 260 10.44 -12.11 -15.60
CA TRP A 260 10.09 -10.73 -15.95
C TRP A 260 9.61 -10.61 -17.39
N ASN A 261 8.85 -9.55 -17.69
CA ASN A 261 8.36 -9.24 -19.02
C ASN A 261 8.80 -7.83 -19.44
N ASN A 262 9.19 -7.63 -20.69
CA ASN A 262 9.70 -6.35 -21.19
C ASN A 262 8.62 -5.41 -21.75
N TRP A 263 7.34 -5.71 -21.53
CA TRP A 263 6.19 -4.96 -22.09
C TRP A 263 6.17 -4.95 -23.64
N LYS A 264 6.65 -6.01 -24.29
CA LYS A 264 6.83 -6.09 -25.75
C LYS A 264 7.70 -4.96 -26.34
N ASN A 265 8.57 -4.39 -25.56
CA ASN A 265 9.50 -3.33 -25.94
C ASN A 265 10.93 -3.69 -25.52
N PRO A 266 11.78 -4.18 -26.42
CA PRO A 266 13.16 -4.54 -26.11
C PRO A 266 14.01 -3.38 -25.54
N ALA A 267 13.67 -2.12 -25.85
CA ALA A 267 14.38 -1.00 -25.29
C ALA A 267 14.26 -0.91 -23.74
N ASN A 268 13.19 -1.44 -23.17
CA ASN A 268 13.03 -1.51 -21.72
C ASN A 268 14.06 -2.41 -21.04
N GLU A 269 14.59 -3.39 -21.74
CA GLU A 269 15.61 -4.32 -21.21
C GLU A 269 16.92 -3.62 -20.87
N LEU A 270 17.18 -2.46 -21.49
CA LEU A 270 18.39 -1.68 -21.28
C LEU A 270 18.33 -0.78 -20.03
N THR A 271 17.13 -0.48 -19.55
CA THR A 271 16.92 0.57 -18.55
C THR A 271 16.09 0.15 -17.35
N ALA A 272 15.28 -0.91 -17.48
CA ALA A 272 14.51 -1.45 -16.35
C ALA A 272 15.46 -2.00 -15.26
N ARG A 273 15.14 -1.69 -14.01
CA ARG A 273 15.94 -2.03 -12.83
C ARG A 273 15.26 -3.10 -12.01
N PHE A 274 15.15 -4.31 -12.59
CA PHE A 274 14.51 -5.45 -11.95
C PHE A 274 15.54 -6.36 -11.32
N ALA A 275 15.32 -6.76 -10.07
CA ALA A 275 16.29 -7.53 -9.31
C ALA A 275 15.65 -8.54 -8.35
N GLU A 276 16.42 -9.58 -8.02
CA GLU A 276 16.07 -10.58 -7.03
C GLU A 276 17.28 -10.90 -6.16
N TYR A 277 17.03 -11.29 -4.90
CA TYR A 277 18.05 -11.84 -4.01
C TYR A 277 17.47 -12.93 -3.13
N ASN A 278 18.12 -14.09 -3.09
CA ASN A 278 17.84 -15.19 -2.16
C ASN A 278 16.35 -15.60 -2.11
N SER A 279 15.64 -15.50 -3.24
CA SER A 279 14.28 -16.02 -3.35
C SER A 279 14.27 -17.54 -3.35
N THR A 280 13.23 -18.16 -2.79
CA THR A 280 13.09 -19.60 -2.61
C THR A 280 11.75 -20.09 -3.17
N GLY A 281 11.56 -21.42 -3.19
CA GLY A 281 10.33 -22.04 -3.70
C GLY A 281 10.42 -22.45 -5.17
N PRO A 282 9.41 -23.18 -5.67
CA PRO A 282 9.49 -23.79 -7.00
C PRO A 282 9.46 -22.79 -8.16
N GLY A 283 9.05 -21.55 -7.94
CA GLY A 283 9.07 -20.46 -8.92
C GLY A 283 10.31 -19.58 -8.88
N ALA A 284 11.26 -19.83 -7.96
CA ALA A 284 12.46 -19.01 -7.77
C ALA A 284 13.66 -19.54 -8.57
N ASN A 285 13.51 -19.71 -9.88
CA ASN A 285 14.54 -20.25 -10.78
C ASN A 285 15.49 -19.14 -11.22
N SER A 286 16.40 -18.71 -10.37
CA SER A 286 17.32 -17.58 -10.63
C SER A 286 18.15 -17.74 -11.89
N ASP A 287 18.60 -18.97 -12.19
CA ASP A 287 19.47 -19.27 -13.34
C ASP A 287 18.74 -19.18 -14.71
N GLN A 288 17.41 -19.20 -14.69
CA GLN A 288 16.56 -19.13 -15.89
C GLN A 288 15.94 -17.77 -16.13
N ARG A 289 16.21 -16.79 -15.25
CA ARG A 289 15.70 -15.43 -15.42
C ARG A 289 16.25 -14.78 -16.68
N VAL A 290 15.47 -13.85 -17.22
CA VAL A 290 15.93 -13.03 -18.35
C VAL A 290 17.24 -12.33 -18.00
N LYS A 291 18.16 -12.27 -18.95
CA LYS A 291 19.54 -11.76 -18.73
C LYS A 291 19.61 -10.28 -18.36
N TRP A 292 18.57 -9.52 -18.66
CA TRP A 292 18.49 -8.10 -18.33
C TRP A 292 17.95 -7.82 -16.90
N SER A 293 17.49 -8.83 -16.18
CA SER A 293 17.23 -8.74 -14.75
C SER A 293 18.48 -9.11 -13.97
N LYS A 294 18.57 -8.63 -12.73
CA LYS A 294 19.75 -8.78 -11.91
C LYS A 294 19.50 -9.75 -10.73
N GLN A 295 20.38 -10.70 -10.57
CA GLN A 295 20.56 -11.40 -9.30
C GLN A 295 21.56 -10.61 -8.46
N LEU A 296 21.10 -10.06 -7.32
CA LEU A 296 21.95 -9.24 -6.46
C LEU A 296 22.96 -10.11 -5.73
N THR A 297 24.15 -9.58 -5.54
CA THR A 297 25.11 -10.15 -4.57
C THR A 297 24.67 -9.86 -3.13
N GLU A 298 25.22 -10.55 -2.15
CA GLU A 298 24.96 -10.28 -0.74
C GLU A 298 25.29 -8.83 -0.35
N GLU A 299 26.39 -8.28 -0.87
CA GLU A 299 26.79 -6.90 -0.64
C GLU A 299 25.82 -5.88 -1.22
N GLU A 300 25.23 -6.17 -2.37
CA GLU A 300 24.21 -5.33 -2.98
C GLU A 300 22.89 -5.43 -2.21
N ALA A 301 22.51 -6.63 -1.80
CA ALA A 301 21.28 -6.85 -1.02
C ALA A 301 21.33 -6.15 0.35
N LYS A 302 22.50 -6.09 1.00
CA LYS A 302 22.71 -5.35 2.26
C LYS A 302 22.40 -3.84 2.16
N LYS A 303 22.39 -3.28 0.94
CA LYS A 303 22.03 -1.88 0.71
C LYS A 303 20.49 -1.63 0.78
N TYR A 304 19.69 -2.68 0.71
CA TYR A 304 18.24 -2.57 0.80
C TYR A 304 17.79 -2.60 2.27
N THR A 305 17.97 -1.50 2.96
CA THR A 305 17.49 -1.28 4.32
C THR A 305 16.38 -0.23 4.33
N ILE A 306 15.53 -0.25 5.35
CA ILE A 306 14.48 0.77 5.53
C ILE A 306 15.08 2.18 5.52
N GLU A 307 16.25 2.36 6.15
CA GLU A 307 16.95 3.63 6.19
C GLU A 307 17.43 4.07 4.80
N ASN A 308 18.05 3.19 4.03
CA ASN A 308 18.52 3.52 2.68
C ASN A 308 17.37 3.79 1.71
N ILE A 309 16.25 3.06 1.84
CA ILE A 309 15.08 3.20 0.97
C ILE A 309 14.29 4.46 1.32
N PHE A 310 14.10 4.74 2.60
CA PHE A 310 13.20 5.80 3.06
C PHE A 310 13.91 7.00 3.70
N GLY A 311 15.25 6.95 3.87
CA GLY A 311 16.01 8.00 4.54
C GLY A 311 15.60 8.15 6.00
N SER A 312 15.36 9.36 6.46
CA SER A 312 14.99 9.65 7.84
C SER A 312 13.60 9.14 8.27
N TRP A 313 12.74 8.71 7.34
CA TRP A 313 11.43 8.19 7.68
C TRP A 313 11.50 6.69 7.96
N ASN A 314 11.27 6.29 9.22
CA ASN A 314 11.20 4.90 9.61
C ASN A 314 9.77 4.52 10.03
N PRO A 315 9.00 3.81 9.15
CA PRO A 315 7.63 3.40 9.46
C PRO A 315 7.55 2.32 10.55
N GLU A 316 8.63 1.58 10.82
CA GLU A 316 8.66 0.51 11.84
C GLU A 316 8.70 1.06 13.27
N ASN A 317 9.12 2.32 13.45
CA ASN A 317 9.17 2.97 14.77
C ASN A 317 7.85 3.63 15.17
N ARG A 318 6.84 3.66 14.31
CA ARG A 318 5.49 4.12 14.69
C ARG A 318 4.77 3.00 15.46
N LYS A 319 4.65 3.21 16.79
CA LYS A 319 3.85 2.38 17.70
C LYS A 319 2.37 2.68 17.58
#